data_923bec5902908a89cf134edfd0445ac7
#
_entry.id   923bec5902908a89cf134edfd0445ac7
#
_cell.length_a   1.000
_cell.length_b   1.000
_cell.length_c   1.000
_cell.angle_alpha   90.00
_cell.angle_beta   90.00
_cell.angle_gamma   90.00
#
_symmetry.space_group_name_H-M   'P 1'
#
loop_
_entity.id
_entity.type
_entity.pdbx_description
1 polymer ?
#
loop_
_entity_poly.entity_id
_entity_poly.type
_entity_poly.pdbx_seq_one_letter_code
_entity_poly.pdbx_strand_id
1 'polypeptide(L)'
;LSHISIDAHRQRGKISKYIYGQFSEHLGRSIYGGLWVEPNSNIPNINGLRTDAITALKAIKVPVLRWPGGCFADTYHWADGIGPADKRKKIVNTSWGSVVENNHFGTHEYFELLNQLGADAYVNGNLGSGTVQEMSEWVEYMTFNGTSPMADLRTANGHKDPWHVKFFGVGNESWGGGGNMRPEYYADLYRQYQTFLTSYDSDSPLYKIASGPNVDDYHWMDVLMKNAAPYMDGISLHHYALASAWEDKRPALAFPEAEWFSLIKSAQKMDELITKHSTIMDKYDPEKRVGLIVDEWGSWLRAEQGTNPAFLYQQNTIRDAMIAAITLHIFQKHVDRVQMANIAQMVNVLQSMLLTDGSKIVKTPTYYIFKMFLKHQDAIAMDTLDDLSETTSASISKNKDGYFVSLCNYGLTATDTITVDMDSLISTVSGEMLRGTKMDQHNDFDHPDEVSPESFTAITHDSHQLTAKIPPMSVVTLQIDTVN
;
A
#
# COMPACT_ATOMS: atom_id res chain seq x y z
N LEU A 1 2.26 17.87 25.77
CA LEU A 1 2.46 16.74 26.68
C LEU A 1 1.47 15.64 26.33
N SER A 2 1.97 14.44 26.15
CA SER A 2 1.16 13.27 25.85
C SER A 2 1.41 12.17 26.86
N HIS A 3 0.43 11.30 27.06
CA HIS A 3 0.52 10.18 27.98
C HIS A 3 -0.08 8.93 27.34
N ILE A 4 0.62 7.79 27.49
CA ILE A 4 0.19 6.48 26.98
C ILE A 4 0.33 5.47 28.12
N SER A 5 -0.72 4.67 28.35
CA SER A 5 -0.66 3.55 29.29
C SER A 5 -0.80 2.23 28.53
N ILE A 6 0.17 1.33 28.69
CA ILE A 6 0.18 0.00 28.09
C ILE A 6 -0.17 -1.04 29.16
N ASP A 7 -1.26 -1.76 28.93
CA ASP A 7 -1.66 -2.93 29.68
C ASP A 7 -1.46 -4.16 28.80
N ALA A 8 -0.61 -5.10 29.22
CA ALA A 8 -0.27 -6.30 28.47
C ALA A 8 -1.48 -7.17 28.10
N HIS A 9 -2.60 -7.04 28.82
CA HIS A 9 -3.82 -7.82 28.60
C HIS A 9 -4.80 -7.15 27.63
N ARG A 10 -4.56 -5.90 27.24
CA ARG A 10 -5.44 -5.15 26.33
C ARG A 10 -4.89 -5.20 24.91
N GLN A 11 -5.35 -6.20 24.17
CA GLN A 11 -4.91 -6.44 22.80
C GLN A 11 -6.05 -6.18 21.82
N ARG A 12 -5.74 -5.56 20.67
CA ARG A 12 -6.69 -5.41 19.56
C ARG A 12 -6.69 -6.63 18.64
N GLY A 13 -5.53 -7.24 18.42
CA GLY A 13 -5.33 -8.37 17.53
C GLY A 13 -4.09 -8.23 16.66
N LYS A 14 -3.85 -9.22 15.82
CA LYS A 14 -2.67 -9.27 14.95
C LYS A 14 -2.76 -8.20 13.85
N ILE A 15 -1.70 -7.44 13.69
CA ILE A 15 -1.51 -6.54 12.55
C ILE A 15 -1.15 -7.39 11.32
N SER A 16 -2.03 -7.44 10.33
CA SER A 16 -1.69 -8.09 9.07
C SER A 16 -0.49 -7.40 8.41
N LYS A 17 0.57 -8.15 8.09
CA LYS A 17 1.71 -7.59 7.35
C LYS A 17 1.28 -6.94 6.02
N TYR A 18 0.16 -7.40 5.47
CA TYR A 18 -0.33 -6.92 4.17
C TYR A 18 -0.84 -5.48 4.18
N ILE A 19 -1.00 -4.83 5.35
CA ILE A 19 -1.28 -3.39 5.38
C ILE A 19 -0.08 -2.55 4.92
N TYR A 20 1.10 -3.16 4.87
CA TYR A 20 2.33 -2.59 4.31
C TYR A 20 2.52 -2.93 2.83
N GLY A 21 1.46 -3.30 2.14
CA GLY A 21 1.44 -3.65 0.73
C GLY A 21 1.76 -2.49 -0.20
N GLN A 22 2.18 -2.85 -1.39
CA GLN A 22 2.54 -1.93 -2.46
C GLN A 22 1.62 -2.08 -3.66
N PHE A 23 1.69 -1.12 -4.56
CA PHE A 23 0.91 -1.07 -5.78
C PHE A 23 1.81 -0.59 -6.93
N SER A 24 1.78 -1.31 -8.04
CA SER A 24 2.43 -0.93 -9.29
C SER A 24 1.46 -1.09 -10.45
N GLU A 25 1.16 0.01 -11.11
CA GLU A 25 0.26 0.07 -12.25
C GLU A 25 1.04 0.37 -13.53
N HIS A 26 0.56 -0.10 -14.67
CA HIS A 26 1.02 0.36 -15.98
C HIS A 26 0.61 1.83 -16.17
N LEU A 27 1.31 2.70 -15.46
CA LEU A 27 1.08 4.13 -15.37
C LEU A 27 2.43 4.86 -15.39
N GLY A 28 2.64 5.72 -16.37
CA GLY A 28 3.83 6.54 -16.45
C GLY A 28 5.11 5.71 -16.35
N ARG A 29 5.97 6.08 -15.40
CA ARG A 29 7.23 5.39 -15.15
C ARG A 29 7.21 4.53 -13.88
N SER A 30 6.05 4.03 -13.47
CA SER A 30 5.98 3.09 -12.35
C SER A 30 6.70 1.78 -12.69
N ILE A 31 6.43 1.25 -13.87
CA ILE A 31 7.01 0.00 -14.37
C ILE A 31 8.04 0.29 -15.45
N TYR A 32 7.61 0.73 -16.64
CA TYR A 32 8.49 1.00 -17.77
C TYR A 32 9.40 2.21 -17.52
N GLY A 33 10.72 2.02 -17.60
CA GLY A 33 11.71 3.06 -17.35
C GLY A 33 11.85 3.47 -15.87
N GLY A 34 11.06 2.88 -15.00
CA GLY A 34 11.16 3.06 -13.56
C GLY A 34 11.82 1.85 -12.90
N LEU A 35 11.04 0.82 -12.66
CA LEU A 35 11.50 -0.45 -12.08
C LEU A 35 12.00 -1.41 -13.18
N TRP A 36 11.30 -1.47 -14.30
CA TRP A 36 11.62 -2.30 -15.45
C TRP A 36 12.45 -1.51 -16.48
N VAL A 37 13.66 -1.98 -16.76
CA VAL A 37 14.60 -1.28 -17.65
C VAL A 37 15.02 -2.11 -18.87
N GLU A 38 14.43 -3.27 -19.08
CA GLU A 38 14.77 -4.28 -20.07
C GLU A 38 16.05 -5.06 -19.72
N PRO A 39 16.12 -6.37 -20.05
CA PRO A 39 17.29 -7.20 -19.70
C PRO A 39 18.61 -6.72 -20.34
N ASN A 40 18.55 -6.08 -21.49
CA ASN A 40 19.73 -5.58 -22.21
C ASN A 40 20.11 -4.14 -21.86
N SER A 41 19.49 -3.53 -20.87
CA SER A 41 19.81 -2.19 -20.41
C SER A 41 21.22 -2.09 -19.82
N ASN A 42 21.87 -0.93 -19.99
CA ASN A 42 23.12 -0.61 -19.31
C ASN A 42 22.93 -0.31 -17.81
N ILE A 43 21.70 -0.07 -17.36
CA ILE A 43 21.37 0.05 -15.93
C ILE A 43 21.47 -1.34 -15.32
N PRO A 44 22.24 -1.54 -14.23
CA PRO A 44 22.34 -2.85 -13.59
C PRO A 44 20.98 -3.43 -13.27
N ASN A 45 20.73 -4.65 -13.78
CA ASN A 45 19.44 -5.31 -13.64
C ASN A 45 19.61 -6.83 -13.58
N ILE A 46 18.61 -7.50 -13.05
CA ILE A 46 18.44 -8.95 -13.13
C ILE A 46 17.11 -9.20 -13.83
N ASN A 47 17.18 -9.81 -15.00
CA ASN A 47 16.00 -10.10 -15.83
C ASN A 47 15.14 -8.87 -16.13
N GLY A 48 15.77 -7.72 -16.35
CA GLY A 48 15.11 -6.47 -16.66
C GLY A 48 14.67 -5.61 -15.46
N LEU A 49 14.80 -6.14 -14.24
CA LEU A 49 14.46 -5.43 -13.00
C LEU A 49 15.72 -4.82 -12.39
N ARG A 50 15.72 -3.50 -12.21
CA ARG A 50 16.90 -2.80 -11.72
C ARG A 50 17.28 -3.21 -10.30
N THR A 51 18.54 -3.57 -10.10
CA THR A 51 19.02 -4.18 -8.85
C THR A 51 18.99 -3.23 -7.66
N ASP A 52 19.23 -1.94 -7.86
CA ASP A 52 19.18 -0.93 -6.78
C ASP A 52 17.76 -0.81 -6.19
N ALA A 53 16.75 -0.81 -7.05
CA ALA A 53 15.35 -0.78 -6.61
C ALA A 53 14.96 -2.06 -5.86
N ILE A 54 15.31 -3.23 -6.40
CA ILE A 54 15.02 -4.51 -5.74
C ILE A 54 15.68 -4.58 -4.37
N THR A 55 16.94 -4.17 -4.24
CA THR A 55 17.64 -4.14 -2.96
C THR A 55 16.92 -3.25 -1.94
N ALA A 56 16.51 -2.05 -2.34
CA ALA A 56 15.79 -1.13 -1.48
C ALA A 56 14.43 -1.68 -1.05
N LEU A 57 13.68 -2.28 -1.98
CA LEU A 57 12.35 -2.82 -1.70
C LEU A 57 12.38 -4.09 -0.85
N LYS A 58 13.40 -4.94 -1.03
CA LYS A 58 13.61 -6.10 -0.14
C LYS A 58 13.90 -5.65 1.29
N ALA A 59 14.61 -4.55 1.48
CA ALA A 59 14.93 -4.03 2.81
C ALA A 59 13.70 -3.58 3.60
N ILE A 60 12.61 -3.22 2.93
CA ILE A 60 11.34 -2.89 3.58
C ILE A 60 10.36 -4.07 3.60
N LYS A 61 10.79 -5.26 3.18
CA LYS A 61 10.01 -6.51 3.21
C LYS A 61 8.61 -6.34 2.63
N VAL A 62 8.53 -5.88 1.37
CA VAL A 62 7.25 -5.74 0.66
C VAL A 62 6.47 -7.06 0.76
N PRO A 63 5.31 -7.09 1.43
CA PRO A 63 4.62 -8.36 1.67
C PRO A 63 3.72 -8.78 0.52
N VAL A 64 3.20 -7.81 -0.24
CA VAL A 64 2.28 -8.03 -1.35
C VAL A 64 2.40 -6.88 -2.34
N LEU A 65 2.26 -7.17 -3.62
CA LEU A 65 2.25 -6.19 -4.69
C LEU A 65 1.00 -6.34 -5.54
N ARG A 66 0.17 -5.30 -5.58
CA ARG A 66 -1.01 -5.20 -6.47
C ARG A 66 -0.56 -4.79 -7.87
N TRP A 67 -1.03 -5.51 -8.90
CA TRP A 67 -0.72 -5.31 -10.31
C TRP A 67 -1.83 -5.94 -11.18
N PRO A 68 -2.11 -5.54 -12.42
CA PRO A 68 -1.43 -4.57 -13.28
C PRO A 68 -1.97 -3.13 -13.16
N GLY A 69 -2.93 -2.90 -12.33
CA GLY A 69 -3.56 -1.60 -12.15
C GLY A 69 -4.67 -1.70 -11.09
N GLY A 70 -5.25 -0.68 -10.79
CA GLY A 70 -6.11 0.44 -10.97
C GLY A 70 -6.88 0.44 -12.29
N CYS A 71 -7.11 1.63 -12.78
CA CYS A 71 -7.89 1.83 -14.01
C CYS A 71 -7.34 1.03 -15.20
N PHE A 72 -6.04 0.86 -15.28
CA PHE A 72 -5.42 0.07 -16.33
C PHE A 72 -5.88 -1.40 -16.34
N ALA A 73 -6.18 -1.98 -15.17
CA ALA A 73 -6.60 -3.37 -15.08
C ALA A 73 -7.85 -3.67 -15.92
N ASP A 74 -8.79 -2.73 -16.02
CA ASP A 74 -10.03 -2.89 -16.77
C ASP A 74 -9.88 -2.59 -18.27
N THR A 75 -8.68 -2.31 -18.74
CA THR A 75 -8.31 -2.23 -20.15
C THR A 75 -7.25 -3.25 -20.55
N TYR A 76 -6.75 -4.02 -19.59
CA TYR A 76 -5.65 -4.96 -19.79
C TYR A 76 -6.15 -6.33 -20.24
N HIS A 77 -5.68 -6.76 -21.41
CA HIS A 77 -5.89 -8.12 -21.91
C HIS A 77 -4.60 -8.92 -21.69
N TRP A 78 -4.62 -9.77 -20.70
CA TRP A 78 -3.40 -10.43 -20.19
C TRP A 78 -2.63 -11.24 -21.24
N ALA A 79 -3.33 -11.80 -22.24
CA ALA A 79 -2.71 -12.55 -23.31
C ALA A 79 -1.79 -11.69 -24.20
N ASP A 80 -1.97 -10.38 -24.22
CA ASP A 80 -1.09 -9.45 -24.93
C ASP A 80 0.29 -9.33 -24.29
N GLY A 81 0.41 -9.69 -23.01
CA GLY A 81 1.63 -9.56 -22.21
C GLY A 81 2.38 -10.88 -21.97
N ILE A 82 2.10 -11.93 -22.75
CA ILE A 82 2.77 -13.23 -22.62
C ILE A 82 3.44 -13.66 -23.92
N GLY A 83 4.29 -14.68 -23.83
CA GLY A 83 5.05 -15.18 -24.97
C GLY A 83 6.30 -14.35 -25.27
N PRO A 84 6.98 -14.58 -26.42
CA PRO A 84 8.18 -13.83 -26.79
C PRO A 84 7.93 -12.34 -26.83
N ALA A 85 8.78 -11.56 -26.14
CA ALA A 85 8.59 -10.13 -25.95
C ALA A 85 8.47 -9.35 -27.27
N ASP A 86 9.28 -9.71 -28.28
CA ASP A 86 9.28 -9.08 -29.61
C ASP A 86 7.99 -9.31 -30.42
N LYS A 87 7.17 -10.27 -30.00
CA LYS A 87 5.89 -10.61 -30.64
C LYS A 87 4.66 -10.10 -29.88
N ARG A 88 4.87 -9.50 -28.72
CA ARG A 88 3.77 -8.95 -27.93
C ARG A 88 3.19 -7.72 -28.59
N LYS A 89 1.88 -7.53 -28.45
CA LYS A 89 1.21 -6.38 -29.06
C LYS A 89 1.65 -5.07 -28.42
N LYS A 90 1.84 -4.05 -29.25
CA LYS A 90 1.93 -2.67 -28.77
C LYS A 90 0.53 -2.13 -28.61
N ILE A 91 0.23 -1.60 -27.44
CA ILE A 91 -1.10 -1.08 -27.10
C ILE A 91 -1.02 0.41 -26.75
N VAL A 92 -2.15 1.10 -26.91
CA VAL A 92 -2.29 2.45 -26.39
C VAL A 92 -2.80 2.35 -24.96
N ASN A 93 -2.07 2.94 -24.02
CA ASN A 93 -2.54 3.07 -22.64
C ASN A 93 -3.53 4.23 -22.55
N THR A 94 -4.80 3.93 -22.74
CA THR A 94 -5.86 4.93 -22.75
C THR A 94 -6.20 5.47 -21.36
N SER A 95 -5.80 4.78 -20.32
CA SER A 95 -6.00 5.23 -18.94
C SER A 95 -5.00 6.33 -18.57
N TRP A 96 -3.75 6.23 -19.05
CA TRP A 96 -2.65 7.08 -18.56
C TRP A 96 -1.81 7.66 -19.70
N GLY A 97 -2.30 8.78 -20.24
CA GLY A 97 -1.54 9.62 -21.16
C GLY A 97 -1.57 9.19 -22.63
N SER A 98 -2.35 8.19 -23.01
CA SER A 98 -2.45 7.69 -24.37
C SER A 98 -1.09 7.35 -25.02
N VAL A 99 -0.16 6.88 -24.22
CA VAL A 99 1.17 6.44 -24.68
C VAL A 99 1.10 5.01 -25.19
N VAL A 100 1.98 4.68 -26.13
CA VAL A 100 2.10 3.32 -26.66
C VAL A 100 3.04 2.52 -25.75
N GLU A 101 2.57 1.37 -25.27
CA GLU A 101 3.34 0.44 -24.45
C GLU A 101 3.59 -0.86 -25.22
N ASN A 102 4.74 -1.48 -24.97
CA ASN A 102 5.19 -2.66 -25.72
C ASN A 102 4.79 -4.00 -25.11
N ASN A 103 4.16 -4.00 -23.92
CA ASN A 103 3.80 -5.21 -23.18
C ASN A 103 4.97 -6.13 -22.79
N HIS A 104 6.17 -5.60 -22.75
CA HIS A 104 7.35 -6.38 -22.34
C HIS A 104 7.32 -6.77 -20.86
N PHE A 105 6.53 -6.07 -20.05
CA PHE A 105 6.26 -6.47 -18.67
C PHE A 105 4.82 -7.00 -18.59
N GLY A 106 4.70 -8.31 -18.40
CA GLY A 106 3.42 -9.02 -18.26
C GLY A 106 3.47 -10.02 -17.12
N THR A 107 2.67 -11.08 -17.22
CA THR A 107 2.52 -12.07 -16.14
C THR A 107 3.86 -12.68 -15.69
N HIS A 108 4.70 -13.12 -16.63
CA HIS A 108 5.99 -13.75 -16.30
C HIS A 108 6.93 -12.77 -15.60
N GLU A 109 7.02 -11.55 -16.07
CA GLU A 109 7.86 -10.50 -15.50
C GLU A 109 7.36 -10.06 -14.13
N TYR A 110 6.04 -10.00 -13.94
CA TYR A 110 5.44 -9.73 -12.63
C TYR A 110 5.83 -10.79 -11.59
N PHE A 111 5.72 -12.08 -11.92
CA PHE A 111 6.10 -13.15 -11.00
C PHE A 111 7.61 -13.21 -10.78
N GLU A 112 8.42 -12.84 -11.76
CA GLU A 112 9.86 -12.67 -11.55
C GLU A 112 10.15 -11.55 -10.54
N LEU A 113 9.43 -10.43 -10.64
CA LEU A 113 9.51 -9.34 -9.67
C LEU A 113 9.14 -9.83 -8.26
N LEU A 114 8.04 -10.54 -8.12
CA LEU A 114 7.63 -11.10 -6.82
C LEU A 114 8.65 -12.08 -6.26
N ASN A 115 9.24 -12.91 -7.12
CA ASN A 115 10.29 -13.85 -6.72
C ASN A 115 11.51 -13.12 -6.18
N GLN A 116 11.96 -12.05 -6.85
CA GLN A 116 13.10 -11.25 -6.40
C GLN A 116 12.78 -10.49 -5.09
N LEU A 117 11.55 -10.03 -4.91
CA LEU A 117 11.13 -9.32 -3.69
C LEU A 117 10.81 -10.25 -2.53
N GLY A 118 10.38 -11.47 -2.80
CA GLY A 118 9.82 -12.37 -1.79
C GLY A 118 8.40 -11.95 -1.37
N ALA A 119 7.64 -11.34 -2.29
CA ALA A 119 6.30 -10.82 -2.04
C ALA A 119 5.20 -11.73 -2.57
N ASP A 120 4.03 -11.67 -1.96
CA ASP A 120 2.84 -12.36 -2.45
C ASP A 120 2.14 -11.60 -3.58
N ALA A 121 1.43 -12.34 -4.42
CA ALA A 121 0.72 -11.78 -5.56
C ALA A 121 -0.67 -11.26 -5.16
N TYR A 122 -0.98 -10.05 -5.63
CA TYR A 122 -2.33 -9.52 -5.72
C TYR A 122 -2.58 -9.11 -7.18
N VAL A 123 -3.22 -9.99 -7.94
CA VAL A 123 -3.52 -9.77 -9.35
C VAL A 123 -4.92 -9.17 -9.48
N ASN A 124 -5.06 -8.07 -10.23
CA ASN A 124 -6.35 -7.43 -10.47
C ASN A 124 -6.85 -7.77 -11.88
N GLY A 125 -8.00 -8.42 -11.95
CA GLY A 125 -8.60 -8.88 -13.19
C GLY A 125 -9.43 -7.81 -13.90
N ASN A 126 -9.60 -7.98 -15.22
CA ASN A 126 -10.35 -7.08 -16.09
C ASN A 126 -11.83 -7.48 -16.13
N LEU A 127 -12.65 -6.80 -15.36
CA LEU A 127 -14.11 -6.96 -15.40
C LEU A 127 -14.75 -5.93 -16.36
N GLY A 128 -14.15 -4.75 -16.51
CA GLY A 128 -14.72 -3.63 -17.24
C GLY A 128 -14.80 -3.84 -18.75
N SER A 129 -13.74 -4.35 -19.38
CA SER A 129 -13.70 -4.59 -20.83
C SER A 129 -13.39 -6.04 -21.21
N GLY A 130 -13.09 -6.89 -20.22
CA GLY A 130 -12.84 -8.30 -20.43
C GLY A 130 -14.11 -9.15 -20.44
N THR A 131 -13.90 -10.47 -20.37
CA THR A 131 -14.97 -11.46 -20.28
C THR A 131 -14.72 -12.39 -19.10
N VAL A 132 -15.76 -13.12 -18.69
CA VAL A 132 -15.62 -14.17 -17.66
C VAL A 132 -14.59 -15.19 -18.09
N GLN A 133 -14.62 -15.62 -19.36
CA GLN A 133 -13.66 -16.60 -19.89
C GLN A 133 -12.23 -16.09 -19.83
N GLU A 134 -11.99 -14.85 -20.24
CA GLU A 134 -10.63 -14.25 -20.20
C GLU A 134 -10.06 -14.26 -18.78
N MET A 135 -10.86 -13.85 -17.80
CA MET A 135 -10.44 -13.83 -16.39
C MET A 135 -10.20 -15.24 -15.85
N SER A 136 -11.11 -16.18 -16.14
CA SER A 136 -10.99 -17.58 -15.75
C SER A 136 -9.75 -18.24 -16.36
N GLU A 137 -9.48 -17.99 -17.63
CA GLU A 137 -8.31 -18.52 -18.33
C GLU A 137 -6.99 -17.95 -17.78
N TRP A 138 -6.99 -16.70 -17.32
CA TRP A 138 -5.81 -16.13 -16.68
C TRP A 138 -5.47 -16.83 -15.36
N VAL A 139 -6.49 -17.14 -14.56
CA VAL A 139 -6.30 -17.89 -13.30
C VAL A 139 -5.77 -19.30 -13.59
N GLU A 140 -6.31 -19.98 -14.61
CA GLU A 140 -5.81 -21.28 -15.06
C GLU A 140 -4.35 -21.18 -15.54
N TYR A 141 -4.04 -20.20 -16.37
CA TYR A 141 -2.69 -19.95 -16.88
C TYR A 141 -1.67 -19.78 -15.74
N MET A 142 -2.05 -19.00 -14.72
CA MET A 142 -1.16 -18.71 -13.61
C MET A 142 -1.03 -19.87 -12.62
N THR A 143 -2.12 -20.61 -12.33
CA THR A 143 -2.20 -21.40 -11.11
C THR A 143 -2.50 -22.89 -11.32
N PHE A 144 -2.92 -23.32 -12.50
CA PHE A 144 -3.24 -24.74 -12.71
C PHE A 144 -1.98 -25.59 -12.84
N ASN A 145 -1.89 -26.61 -11.97
CA ASN A 145 -0.80 -27.59 -12.00
C ASN A 145 -1.27 -28.88 -12.68
N GLY A 146 -0.99 -29.00 -13.95
CA GLY A 146 -1.38 -30.18 -14.73
C GLY A 146 -1.32 -29.91 -16.21
N THR A 147 -2.02 -30.72 -16.99
CA THR A 147 -2.12 -30.60 -18.45
C THR A 147 -3.47 -29.98 -18.81
N SER A 148 -3.42 -28.79 -19.38
CA SER A 148 -4.58 -28.05 -19.87
C SER A 148 -4.14 -27.06 -20.94
N PRO A 149 -5.05 -26.49 -21.74
CA PRO A 149 -4.66 -25.51 -22.76
C PRO A 149 -3.85 -24.34 -22.19
N MET A 150 -4.25 -23.78 -21.04
CA MET A 150 -3.57 -22.62 -20.45
C MET A 150 -2.27 -23.02 -19.72
N ALA A 151 -2.26 -24.16 -19.01
CA ALA A 151 -1.04 -24.69 -18.39
C ALA A 151 0.01 -25.08 -19.44
N ASP A 152 -0.41 -25.65 -20.56
CA ASP A 152 0.47 -25.99 -21.68
C ASP A 152 1.02 -24.71 -22.33
N LEU A 153 0.21 -23.68 -22.47
CA LEU A 153 0.65 -22.37 -22.97
C LEU A 153 1.67 -21.72 -22.03
N ARG A 154 1.45 -21.78 -20.72
CA ARG A 154 2.43 -21.31 -19.74
C ARG A 154 3.78 -22.04 -19.90
N THR A 155 3.74 -23.35 -20.05
CA THR A 155 4.95 -24.18 -20.27
C THR A 155 5.63 -23.81 -21.59
N ALA A 156 4.88 -23.66 -22.67
CA ALA A 156 5.40 -23.21 -23.96
C ALA A 156 6.04 -21.82 -23.89
N ASN A 157 5.55 -20.96 -23.02
CA ASN A 157 6.10 -19.63 -22.76
C ASN A 157 7.25 -19.62 -21.74
N GLY A 158 7.75 -20.81 -21.35
CA GLY A 158 8.97 -20.94 -20.58
C GLY A 158 8.80 -21.12 -19.08
N HIS A 159 7.59 -21.38 -18.57
CA HIS A 159 7.36 -21.61 -17.15
C HIS A 159 6.45 -22.83 -16.91
N LYS A 160 7.06 -23.93 -16.53
CA LYS A 160 6.36 -25.20 -16.37
C LYS A 160 5.47 -25.25 -15.11
N ASP A 161 6.02 -24.82 -13.98
CA ASP A 161 5.32 -24.89 -12.70
C ASP A 161 4.32 -23.72 -12.54
N PRO A 162 3.18 -23.95 -11.86
CA PRO A 162 2.25 -22.87 -11.58
C PRO A 162 2.87 -21.85 -10.61
N TRP A 163 2.38 -20.62 -10.69
CA TRP A 163 2.63 -19.63 -9.66
C TRP A 163 1.54 -19.68 -8.60
N HIS A 164 1.83 -19.07 -7.47
CA HIS A 164 0.86 -18.88 -6.39
C HIS A 164 0.26 -17.49 -6.48
N VAL A 165 -1.08 -17.41 -6.61
CA VAL A 165 -1.84 -16.15 -6.55
C VAL A 165 -2.65 -16.15 -5.28
N LYS A 166 -2.21 -15.39 -4.28
CA LYS A 166 -2.88 -15.33 -2.99
C LYS A 166 -4.15 -14.48 -3.04
N PHE A 167 -4.07 -13.32 -3.67
CA PHE A 167 -5.16 -12.36 -3.76
C PHE A 167 -5.53 -12.09 -5.19
N PHE A 168 -6.83 -11.99 -5.46
CA PHE A 168 -7.33 -11.70 -6.80
C PHE A 168 -8.46 -10.67 -6.73
N GLY A 169 -8.27 -9.53 -7.41
CA GLY A 169 -9.25 -8.46 -7.52
C GLY A 169 -10.16 -8.66 -8.73
N VAL A 170 -11.46 -8.49 -8.55
CA VAL A 170 -12.47 -8.64 -9.59
C VAL A 170 -12.99 -7.27 -10.00
N GLY A 171 -12.27 -6.61 -10.89
CA GLY A 171 -12.51 -5.24 -11.32
C GLY A 171 -11.82 -4.21 -10.42
N ASN A 172 -11.91 -2.94 -10.82
CA ASN A 172 -11.36 -1.79 -10.12
C ASN A 172 -12.21 -0.56 -10.35
N GLU A 173 -12.55 0.17 -9.29
CA GLU A 173 -13.30 1.42 -9.39
C GLU A 173 -14.48 1.32 -10.38
N SER A 174 -15.26 0.27 -10.23
CA SER A 174 -16.32 -0.06 -11.18
C SER A 174 -17.45 0.98 -11.23
N TRP A 175 -17.52 1.82 -10.19
CA TRP A 175 -18.36 3.03 -10.12
C TRP A 175 -17.91 4.16 -11.07
N GLY A 176 -16.66 4.12 -11.54
CA GLY A 176 -16.03 5.13 -12.38
C GLY A 176 -15.29 4.52 -13.55
N GLY A 177 -13.96 4.69 -13.61
CA GLY A 177 -13.11 4.25 -14.72
C GLY A 177 -13.18 2.77 -15.07
N GLY A 178 -13.59 1.93 -14.13
CA GLY A 178 -13.80 0.51 -14.35
C GLY A 178 -15.13 0.12 -15.01
N GLY A 179 -15.97 1.10 -15.36
CA GLY A 179 -17.20 0.77 -16.14
C GLY A 179 -18.40 1.67 -15.89
N ASN A 180 -18.29 2.68 -15.03
CA ASN A 180 -19.40 3.60 -14.68
C ASN A 180 -20.68 2.83 -14.29
N MET A 181 -20.52 1.80 -13.46
CA MET A 181 -21.61 0.89 -13.09
C MET A 181 -22.36 1.40 -11.87
N ARG A 182 -23.65 1.05 -11.81
CA ARG A 182 -24.40 1.13 -10.56
C ARG A 182 -23.98 -0.03 -9.65
N PRO A 183 -24.05 0.12 -8.32
CA PRO A 183 -23.60 -0.93 -7.41
C PRO A 183 -24.36 -2.26 -7.59
N GLU A 184 -25.66 -2.22 -7.89
CA GLU A 184 -26.46 -3.42 -8.14
C GLU A 184 -25.94 -4.21 -9.35
N TYR A 185 -25.62 -3.51 -10.43
CA TYR A 185 -25.09 -4.14 -11.65
C TYR A 185 -23.70 -4.75 -11.39
N TYR A 186 -22.82 -4.01 -10.71
CA TYR A 186 -21.52 -4.55 -10.34
C TYR A 186 -21.65 -5.77 -9.43
N ALA A 187 -22.53 -5.72 -8.43
CA ALA A 187 -22.77 -6.85 -7.54
C ALA A 187 -23.17 -8.12 -8.30
N ASP A 188 -24.04 -8.00 -9.31
CA ASP A 188 -24.45 -9.12 -10.14
C ASP A 188 -23.29 -9.63 -11.01
N LEU A 189 -22.52 -8.74 -11.65
CA LEU A 189 -21.33 -9.11 -12.41
C LEU A 189 -20.27 -9.77 -11.53
N TYR A 190 -20.01 -9.22 -10.35
CA TYR A 190 -19.06 -9.78 -9.40
C TYR A 190 -19.41 -11.23 -9.04
N ARG A 191 -20.69 -11.47 -8.72
CA ARG A 191 -21.18 -12.83 -8.41
C ARG A 191 -20.93 -13.77 -9.58
N GLN A 192 -21.18 -13.33 -10.80
CA GLN A 192 -20.97 -14.15 -11.99
C GLN A 192 -19.49 -14.42 -12.24
N TYR A 193 -18.65 -13.39 -12.30
CA TYR A 193 -17.22 -13.53 -12.56
C TYR A 193 -16.53 -14.42 -11.55
N GLN A 194 -16.74 -14.15 -10.26
CA GLN A 194 -16.08 -14.90 -9.19
C GLN A 194 -16.46 -16.39 -9.17
N THR A 195 -17.66 -16.73 -9.67
CA THR A 195 -18.10 -18.13 -9.75
C THR A 195 -17.17 -18.97 -10.61
N PHE A 196 -16.58 -18.39 -11.64
CA PHE A 196 -15.71 -19.07 -12.60
C PHE A 196 -14.23 -18.91 -12.31
N LEU A 197 -13.86 -18.27 -11.20
CA LEU A 197 -12.49 -18.21 -10.73
C LEU A 197 -12.23 -19.39 -9.79
N THR A 198 -11.59 -20.42 -10.32
CA THR A 198 -11.38 -21.67 -9.61
C THR A 198 -10.11 -21.59 -8.77
N SER A 199 -10.20 -21.96 -7.49
CA SER A 199 -9.02 -22.21 -6.65
C SER A 199 -8.51 -23.62 -6.94
N TYR A 200 -7.49 -23.75 -7.77
CA TYR A 200 -6.92 -25.06 -8.15
C TYR A 200 -6.08 -25.67 -7.05
N ASP A 201 -5.57 -24.88 -6.13
CA ASP A 201 -4.89 -25.33 -4.92
C ASP A 201 -5.83 -25.15 -3.71
N SER A 202 -6.35 -26.27 -3.20
CA SER A 202 -7.28 -26.25 -2.07
C SER A 202 -6.64 -25.84 -0.75
N ASP A 203 -5.31 -26.01 -0.63
CA ASP A 203 -4.56 -25.60 0.56
C ASP A 203 -4.27 -24.08 0.56
N SER A 204 -4.38 -23.45 -0.60
CA SER A 204 -4.17 -22.01 -0.76
C SER A 204 -5.17 -21.42 -1.74
N PRO A 205 -6.45 -21.32 -1.34
CA PRO A 205 -7.49 -20.78 -2.20
C PRO A 205 -7.28 -19.30 -2.53
N LEU A 206 -7.82 -18.88 -3.67
CA LEU A 206 -7.83 -17.46 -4.06
C LEU A 206 -8.62 -16.65 -3.01
N TYR A 207 -8.01 -15.60 -2.50
CA TYR A 207 -8.69 -14.58 -1.72
C TYR A 207 -9.30 -13.56 -2.69
N LYS A 208 -10.62 -13.63 -2.88
CA LYS A 208 -11.35 -12.83 -3.87
C LYS A 208 -11.78 -11.49 -3.31
N ILE A 209 -11.40 -10.42 -4.00
CA ILE A 209 -11.63 -9.05 -3.56
C ILE A 209 -12.59 -8.35 -4.53
N ALA A 210 -13.71 -7.88 -4.01
CA ALA A 210 -14.67 -7.08 -4.76
C ALA A 210 -14.19 -5.63 -4.89
N SER A 211 -14.51 -4.98 -6.02
CA SER A 211 -14.32 -3.55 -6.22
C SER A 211 -15.29 -2.78 -5.33
N GLY A 212 -14.75 -2.12 -4.32
CA GLY A 212 -15.51 -1.43 -3.29
C GLY A 212 -15.71 0.06 -3.55
N PRO A 213 -16.19 0.78 -2.53
CA PRO A 213 -16.57 2.17 -2.64
C PRO A 213 -15.38 3.11 -2.84
N ASN A 214 -15.68 4.28 -3.41
CA ASN A 214 -14.82 5.44 -3.40
C ASN A 214 -15.15 6.28 -2.16
N VAL A 215 -14.17 6.57 -1.34
CA VAL A 215 -14.26 7.47 -0.18
C VAL A 215 -15.51 7.15 0.67
N ASP A 216 -16.49 8.04 0.72
CA ASP A 216 -17.69 7.96 1.55
C ASP A 216 -18.94 7.49 0.78
N ASP A 217 -18.76 6.74 -0.29
CA ASP A 217 -19.90 6.11 -0.96
C ASP A 217 -20.41 4.91 -0.14
N TYR A 218 -21.08 5.21 0.95
CA TYR A 218 -21.64 4.20 1.85
C TYR A 218 -22.78 3.40 1.22
N HIS A 219 -23.47 3.98 0.23
CA HIS A 219 -24.48 3.26 -0.54
C HIS A 219 -23.87 2.11 -1.34
N TRP A 220 -22.72 2.34 -1.99
CA TRP A 220 -22.01 1.28 -2.70
C TRP A 220 -21.66 0.12 -1.77
N MET A 221 -21.10 0.44 -0.59
CA MET A 221 -20.76 -0.58 0.42
C MET A 221 -21.98 -1.38 0.86
N ASP A 222 -23.09 -0.70 1.16
CA ASP A 222 -24.32 -1.34 1.62
C ASP A 222 -24.87 -2.31 0.56
N VAL A 223 -24.96 -1.89 -0.70
CA VAL A 223 -25.46 -2.71 -1.81
C VAL A 223 -24.58 -3.92 -2.05
N LEU A 224 -23.26 -3.74 -2.08
CA LEU A 224 -22.31 -4.83 -2.33
C LEU A 224 -22.35 -5.87 -1.21
N MET A 225 -22.31 -5.44 0.03
CA MET A 225 -22.36 -6.35 1.18
C MET A 225 -23.71 -7.10 1.24
N LYS A 226 -24.81 -6.40 1.00
CA LYS A 226 -26.15 -7.01 0.98
C LYS A 226 -26.28 -8.11 -0.08
N ASN A 227 -25.77 -7.89 -1.28
CA ASN A 227 -26.01 -8.76 -2.43
C ASN A 227 -24.89 -9.75 -2.71
N ALA A 228 -23.66 -9.52 -2.25
CA ALA A 228 -22.51 -10.31 -2.68
C ALA A 228 -21.55 -10.75 -1.56
N ALA A 229 -21.77 -10.36 -0.30
CA ALA A 229 -20.84 -10.70 0.81
C ALA A 229 -20.48 -12.20 0.90
N PRO A 230 -21.39 -13.16 0.73
CA PRO A 230 -21.03 -14.58 0.78
C PRO A 230 -20.05 -15.03 -0.32
N TYR A 231 -19.90 -14.26 -1.38
CA TYR A 231 -19.08 -14.58 -2.55
C TYR A 231 -17.75 -13.86 -2.57
N MET A 232 -17.45 -13.05 -1.56
CA MET A 232 -16.19 -12.31 -1.45
C MET A 232 -15.45 -12.65 -0.16
N ASP A 233 -14.12 -12.54 -0.21
CA ASP A 233 -13.26 -12.62 0.98
C ASP A 233 -12.85 -11.22 1.45
N GLY A 234 -12.81 -10.27 0.54
CA GLY A 234 -12.52 -8.88 0.82
C GLY A 234 -13.27 -7.93 -0.10
N ILE A 235 -13.33 -6.67 0.31
CA ILE A 235 -13.89 -5.56 -0.47
C ILE A 235 -12.97 -4.36 -0.36
N SER A 236 -12.71 -3.69 -1.49
CA SER A 236 -11.77 -2.57 -1.51
C SER A 236 -12.37 -1.25 -1.01
N LEU A 237 -11.47 -0.36 -0.62
CA LEU A 237 -11.77 1.04 -0.31
C LEU A 237 -10.64 1.90 -0.86
N HIS A 238 -10.97 2.99 -1.54
CA HIS A 238 -10.00 3.97 -2.03
C HIS A 238 -10.19 5.31 -1.34
N HIS A 239 -9.10 5.88 -0.85
CA HIS A 239 -9.06 7.24 -0.33
C HIS A 239 -7.67 7.85 -0.51
N TYR A 240 -7.62 8.99 -1.21
CA TYR A 240 -6.41 9.79 -1.35
C TYR A 240 -6.52 11.07 -0.51
N ALA A 241 -5.42 11.42 0.16
CA ALA A 241 -5.31 12.70 0.86
C ALA A 241 -5.09 13.83 -0.15
N LEU A 242 -5.90 14.88 -0.04
CA LEU A 242 -5.86 16.06 -0.89
C LEU A 242 -5.58 17.30 -0.04
N ALA A 243 -4.70 18.18 -0.53
CA ALA A 243 -4.42 19.44 0.16
C ALA A 243 -5.52 20.47 -0.01
N SER A 244 -6.34 20.37 -1.06
CA SER A 244 -7.46 21.25 -1.35
C SER A 244 -8.62 20.45 -1.93
N ALA A 245 -8.85 20.49 -3.24
CA ALA A 245 -9.95 19.80 -3.91
C ALA A 245 -9.42 18.87 -5.00
N TRP A 246 -10.30 17.98 -5.47
CA TRP A 246 -9.96 17.07 -6.56
C TRP A 246 -9.50 17.81 -7.83
N GLU A 247 -10.11 18.94 -8.13
CA GLU A 247 -9.82 19.76 -9.31
C GLU A 247 -8.56 20.63 -9.13
N ASP A 248 -8.09 20.80 -7.90
CA ASP A 248 -6.87 21.55 -7.57
C ASP A 248 -6.01 20.73 -6.59
N LYS A 249 -5.09 19.97 -7.13
CA LYS A 249 -4.25 19.04 -6.35
C LYS A 249 -3.21 19.73 -5.48
N ARG A 250 -2.90 21.00 -5.72
CA ARG A 250 -1.85 21.79 -5.08
C ARG A 250 -0.43 21.18 -5.23
N PRO A 251 0.61 22.00 -5.15
CA PRO A 251 1.99 21.56 -5.41
C PRO A 251 2.54 20.67 -4.29
N ALA A 252 3.48 19.80 -4.66
CA ALA A 252 4.21 18.94 -3.72
C ALA A 252 5.27 19.72 -2.92
N LEU A 253 5.82 20.80 -3.48
CA LEU A 253 6.87 21.62 -2.88
C LEU A 253 6.41 23.06 -2.72
N ALA A 254 7.11 23.82 -1.86
CA ALA A 254 6.87 25.24 -1.63
C ALA A 254 5.41 25.58 -1.30
N PHE A 255 4.75 24.72 -0.56
CA PHE A 255 3.38 24.89 -0.13
C PHE A 255 3.31 25.72 1.18
N PRO A 256 2.21 26.46 1.43
CA PRO A 256 2.03 27.19 2.67
C PRO A 256 1.66 26.27 3.85
N GLU A 257 1.80 26.79 5.06
CA GLU A 257 1.48 26.08 6.31
C GLU A 257 0.05 25.52 6.31
N ALA A 258 -0.92 26.25 5.79
CA ALA A 258 -2.29 25.77 5.71
C ALA A 258 -2.42 24.45 4.94
N GLU A 259 -1.59 24.23 3.93
CA GLU A 259 -1.59 22.98 3.13
C GLU A 259 -0.81 21.84 3.78
N TRP A 260 0.09 22.13 4.70
CA TRP A 260 0.63 21.11 5.60
C TRP A 260 -0.48 20.45 6.41
N PHE A 261 -1.30 21.27 7.08
CA PHE A 261 -2.37 20.76 7.92
C PHE A 261 -3.57 20.23 7.14
N SER A 262 -3.94 20.85 6.02
CA SER A 262 -5.09 20.39 5.24
C SER A 262 -4.85 19.01 4.61
N LEU A 263 -3.64 18.74 4.13
CA LEU A 263 -3.30 17.41 3.61
C LEU A 263 -3.34 16.34 4.72
N ILE A 264 -2.77 16.64 5.88
CA ILE A 264 -2.79 15.75 7.04
C ILE A 264 -4.22 15.48 7.50
N LYS A 265 -5.05 16.50 7.59
CA LYS A 265 -6.47 16.37 7.96
C LYS A 265 -7.23 15.48 6.96
N SER A 266 -6.94 15.64 5.67
CA SER A 266 -7.52 14.77 4.63
C SER A 266 -7.12 13.31 4.80
N ALA A 267 -5.86 13.04 5.16
CA ALA A 267 -5.40 11.68 5.47
C ALA A 267 -6.11 11.12 6.70
N GLN A 268 -6.30 11.91 7.74
CA GLN A 268 -6.99 11.51 8.98
C GLN A 268 -8.45 11.11 8.77
N LYS A 269 -9.09 11.57 7.69
CA LYS A 269 -10.45 11.14 7.31
C LYS A 269 -10.53 9.61 7.13
N MET A 270 -9.44 8.93 6.89
CA MET A 270 -9.40 7.47 6.77
C MET A 270 -10.02 6.76 7.98
N ASP A 271 -9.83 7.29 9.19
CA ASP A 271 -10.39 6.70 10.41
C ASP A 271 -11.93 6.70 10.39
N GLU A 272 -12.53 7.84 10.03
CA GLU A 272 -13.99 7.96 9.86
C GLU A 272 -14.50 7.03 8.76
N LEU A 273 -13.81 6.99 7.62
CA LEU A 273 -14.21 6.14 6.49
C LEU A 273 -14.19 4.66 6.86
N ILE A 274 -13.13 4.18 7.49
CA ILE A 274 -13.02 2.79 7.92
C ILE A 274 -14.09 2.47 8.96
N THR A 275 -14.30 3.35 9.94
CA THR A 275 -15.31 3.16 10.98
C THR A 275 -16.72 3.02 10.40
N LYS A 276 -17.09 3.94 9.49
CA LYS A 276 -18.44 3.93 8.90
C LYS A 276 -18.65 2.77 7.93
N HIS A 277 -17.66 2.49 7.05
CA HIS A 277 -17.75 1.33 6.17
C HIS A 277 -17.79 0.01 6.95
N SER A 278 -16.97 -0.12 8.01
CA SER A 278 -16.96 -1.31 8.85
C SER A 278 -18.30 -1.52 9.56
N THR A 279 -18.95 -0.45 10.01
CA THR A 279 -20.28 -0.50 10.63
C THR A 279 -21.34 -1.04 9.65
N ILE A 280 -21.28 -0.63 8.38
CA ILE A 280 -22.14 -1.16 7.33
C ILE A 280 -21.83 -2.64 7.07
N MET A 281 -20.54 -3.00 7.00
CA MET A 281 -20.10 -4.38 6.82
C MET A 281 -20.59 -5.28 7.95
N ASP A 282 -20.55 -4.82 9.20
CA ASP A 282 -21.00 -5.57 10.38
C ASP A 282 -22.49 -5.94 10.32
N LYS A 283 -23.30 -5.13 9.66
CA LYS A 283 -24.73 -5.41 9.45
C LYS A 283 -24.96 -6.72 8.68
N TYR A 284 -24.10 -7.03 7.73
CA TYR A 284 -24.21 -8.21 6.86
C TYR A 284 -23.19 -9.31 7.17
N ASP A 285 -22.16 -8.96 7.90
CA ASP A 285 -21.01 -9.82 8.22
C ASP A 285 -20.53 -9.54 9.65
N PRO A 286 -21.36 -9.88 10.67
CA PRO A 286 -21.02 -9.58 12.06
C PRO A 286 -19.80 -10.37 12.57
N GLU A 287 -19.50 -11.52 11.96
CA GLU A 287 -18.32 -12.33 12.30
C GLU A 287 -17.01 -11.78 11.72
N LYS A 288 -17.08 -10.69 10.96
CA LYS A 288 -15.93 -10.01 10.35
C LYS A 288 -15.08 -10.94 9.47
N ARG A 289 -15.76 -11.79 8.70
CA ARG A 289 -15.10 -12.69 7.74
C ARG A 289 -14.55 -11.94 6.53
N VAL A 290 -15.29 -10.94 6.03
CA VAL A 290 -14.90 -10.12 4.89
C VAL A 290 -13.90 -9.06 5.33
N GLY A 291 -12.70 -9.08 4.75
CA GLY A 291 -11.68 -8.05 4.99
C GLY A 291 -11.97 -6.75 4.25
N LEU A 292 -11.66 -5.61 4.89
CA LEU A 292 -11.59 -4.33 4.23
C LEU A 292 -10.17 -4.14 3.68
N ILE A 293 -10.09 -3.91 2.37
CA ILE A 293 -8.83 -3.86 1.62
C ILE A 293 -8.66 -2.42 1.10
N VAL A 294 -7.79 -1.66 1.74
CA VAL A 294 -7.52 -0.27 1.33
C VAL A 294 -6.44 -0.28 0.25
N ASP A 295 -6.78 -0.77 -0.92
CA ASP A 295 -5.81 -1.08 -1.98
C ASP A 295 -5.42 0.12 -2.86
N GLU A 296 -5.91 1.32 -2.52
CA GLU A 296 -5.38 2.60 -2.99
C GLU A 296 -5.48 3.64 -1.88
N TRP A 297 -4.33 4.18 -1.47
CA TRP A 297 -4.23 5.27 -0.51
C TRP A 297 -2.93 6.02 -0.69
N GLY A 298 -2.83 7.19 -0.11
CA GLY A 298 -1.65 8.04 -0.15
C GLY A 298 -2.02 9.50 -0.43
N SER A 299 -1.01 10.34 -0.56
CA SER A 299 -1.18 11.73 -0.96
C SER A 299 -1.24 11.86 -2.48
N TRP A 300 -2.17 12.68 -2.97
CA TRP A 300 -2.27 13.01 -4.38
C TRP A 300 -2.08 14.51 -4.57
N LEU A 301 -0.93 14.87 -5.12
CA LEU A 301 -0.52 16.25 -5.34
C LEU A 301 -0.38 16.52 -6.85
N ARG A 302 -0.13 17.77 -7.19
CA ARG A 302 0.08 18.15 -8.59
C ARG A 302 1.33 17.46 -9.15
N ALA A 303 1.24 16.93 -10.36
CA ALA A 303 2.40 16.39 -11.07
C ALA A 303 3.48 17.48 -11.22
N GLU A 304 4.74 17.06 -11.11
CA GLU A 304 5.86 17.99 -11.22
C GLU A 304 5.89 18.67 -12.58
N GLN A 305 6.21 19.97 -12.58
CA GLN A 305 6.32 20.76 -13.80
C GLN A 305 7.38 20.16 -14.73
N GLY A 306 7.10 20.13 -16.03
CA GLY A 306 7.98 19.56 -17.03
C GLY A 306 7.85 18.06 -17.23
N THR A 307 6.95 17.41 -16.48
CA THR A 307 6.60 16.00 -16.65
C THR A 307 5.24 15.87 -17.33
N ASN A 308 4.96 14.68 -17.88
CA ASN A 308 3.61 14.40 -18.39
C ASN A 308 2.63 14.35 -17.21
N PRO A 309 1.62 15.23 -17.16
CA PRO A 309 0.71 15.28 -16.01
C PRO A 309 -0.10 14.00 -15.81
N ALA A 310 -0.31 13.21 -16.86
CA ALA A 310 -0.98 11.91 -16.79
C ALA A 310 -0.13 10.81 -16.16
N PHE A 311 1.16 11.04 -15.94
CA PHE A 311 2.06 10.08 -15.32
C PHE A 311 2.12 10.21 -13.79
N LEU A 312 1.42 11.18 -13.22
CA LEU A 312 1.27 11.39 -11.78
C LEU A 312 2.59 11.38 -11.00
N TYR A 313 3.65 11.87 -11.63
CA TYR A 313 4.96 12.00 -10.99
C TYR A 313 4.97 13.23 -10.08
N GLN A 314 5.12 13.03 -8.79
CA GLN A 314 5.21 14.09 -7.79
C GLN A 314 6.41 13.87 -6.88
N GLN A 315 7.01 14.95 -6.38
CA GLN A 315 8.02 14.87 -5.34
C GLN A 315 7.37 14.48 -4.01
N ASN A 316 8.12 13.80 -3.16
CA ASN A 316 7.69 13.33 -1.86
C ASN A 316 8.53 13.97 -0.76
N THR A 317 7.86 14.51 0.27
CA THR A 317 8.49 15.31 1.34
C THR A 317 8.29 14.67 2.70
N ILE A 318 8.84 15.33 3.74
CA ILE A 318 8.58 14.95 5.14
C ILE A 318 7.08 14.99 5.48
N ARG A 319 6.28 15.84 4.82
CA ARG A 319 4.82 15.85 4.98
C ARG A 319 4.21 14.51 4.58
N ASP A 320 4.69 13.91 3.49
CA ASP A 320 4.23 12.59 3.05
C ASP A 320 4.61 11.48 4.06
N ALA A 321 5.75 11.62 4.73
CA ALA A 321 6.11 10.71 5.82
C ALA A 321 5.11 10.81 7.00
N MET A 322 4.64 12.02 7.33
CA MET A 322 3.57 12.20 8.33
C MET A 322 2.29 11.50 7.88
N ILE A 323 1.90 11.70 6.61
CA ILE A 323 0.72 11.05 6.00
C ILE A 323 0.82 9.52 6.12
N ALA A 324 1.97 8.96 5.77
CA ALA A 324 2.19 7.52 5.85
C ALA A 324 2.08 7.00 7.29
N ALA A 325 2.77 7.64 8.23
CA ALA A 325 2.75 7.23 9.64
C ALA A 325 1.33 7.28 10.21
N ILE A 326 0.62 8.38 10.03
CA ILE A 326 -0.74 8.58 10.53
C ILE A 326 -1.70 7.54 9.92
N THR A 327 -1.62 7.31 8.62
CA THR A 327 -2.51 6.37 7.94
C THR A 327 -2.25 4.92 8.38
N LEU A 328 -0.98 4.52 8.53
CA LEU A 328 -0.62 3.21 9.06
C LEU A 328 -1.09 3.04 10.52
N HIS A 329 -1.00 4.07 11.35
CA HIS A 329 -1.57 4.05 12.70
C HIS A 329 -3.08 3.80 12.68
N ILE A 330 -3.80 4.42 11.75
CA ILE A 330 -5.24 4.22 11.59
C ILE A 330 -5.54 2.76 11.20
N PHE A 331 -4.80 2.19 10.23
CA PHE A 331 -4.99 0.79 9.86
C PHE A 331 -4.74 -0.15 11.05
N GLN A 332 -3.73 0.13 11.85
CA GLN A 332 -3.39 -0.69 13.03
C GLN A 332 -4.38 -0.54 14.19
N LYS A 333 -5.15 0.55 14.21
CA LYS A 333 -6.30 0.70 15.11
C LYS A 333 -7.47 -0.19 14.69
N HIS A 334 -7.61 -0.50 13.42
CA HIS A 334 -8.71 -1.24 12.83
C HIS A 334 -8.30 -2.65 12.34
N VAL A 335 -7.45 -3.33 13.10
CA VAL A 335 -6.92 -4.67 12.74
C VAL A 335 -8.00 -5.75 12.59
N ASP A 336 -9.16 -5.57 13.20
CA ASP A 336 -10.28 -6.50 13.12
C ASP A 336 -10.95 -6.52 11.74
N ARG A 337 -10.80 -5.47 10.95
CA ARG A 337 -11.43 -5.36 9.63
C ARG A 337 -10.43 -5.11 8.50
N VAL A 338 -9.41 -4.27 8.71
CA VAL A 338 -8.42 -3.93 7.68
C VAL A 338 -7.36 -5.04 7.58
N GLN A 339 -7.41 -5.81 6.48
CA GLN A 339 -6.54 -6.97 6.28
C GLN A 339 -5.41 -6.71 5.28
N MET A 340 -5.54 -5.69 4.45
CA MET A 340 -4.53 -5.28 3.47
C MET A 340 -4.70 -3.80 3.14
N ALA A 341 -3.58 -3.17 2.81
CA ALA A 341 -3.55 -1.83 2.22
C ALA A 341 -2.40 -1.77 1.22
N ASN A 342 -2.58 -1.02 0.13
CA ASN A 342 -1.58 -0.90 -0.93
C ASN A 342 -1.37 0.57 -1.24
N ILE A 343 -0.27 1.12 -0.75
CA ILE A 343 0.05 2.53 -1.00
C ILE A 343 0.27 2.78 -2.49
N ALA A 344 -0.23 3.87 -2.98
CA ALA A 344 -0.10 4.26 -4.38
C ALA A 344 1.01 5.30 -4.56
N GLN A 345 2.10 4.99 -5.29
CA GLN A 345 2.45 3.68 -5.81
C GLN A 345 3.93 3.41 -5.50
N MET A 346 4.44 2.22 -5.79
CA MET A 346 5.77 1.80 -5.32
C MET A 346 6.93 2.62 -5.89
N VAL A 347 6.88 2.97 -7.18
CA VAL A 347 7.96 3.69 -7.89
C VAL A 347 7.37 4.80 -8.76
N ASN A 348 7.91 6.01 -8.65
CA ASN A 348 7.70 7.15 -9.55
C ASN A 348 6.28 7.72 -9.65
N VAL A 349 5.31 7.18 -8.94
CA VAL A 349 3.90 7.58 -9.08
C VAL A 349 3.32 7.91 -7.72
N LEU A 350 2.71 9.07 -7.60
CA LEU A 350 2.02 9.53 -6.38
C LEU A 350 2.95 9.48 -5.15
N GLN A 351 2.50 8.92 -4.04
CA GLN A 351 3.30 8.77 -2.81
C GLN A 351 4.17 7.52 -2.90
N SER A 352 5.27 7.60 -3.64
CA SER A 352 6.12 6.45 -3.93
C SER A 352 7.19 6.18 -2.87
N MET A 353 7.68 4.93 -2.86
CA MET A 353 8.85 4.54 -2.05
C MET A 353 10.14 5.06 -2.69
N LEU A 354 10.23 4.95 -4.01
CA LEU A 354 11.43 5.24 -4.78
C LEU A 354 11.10 6.18 -5.93
N LEU A 355 12.05 7.08 -6.23
CA LEU A 355 12.08 7.86 -7.46
C LEU A 355 13.29 7.42 -8.28
N THR A 356 13.12 7.27 -9.58
CA THR A 356 14.19 6.90 -10.51
C THR A 356 14.23 7.83 -11.72
N ASP A 357 15.42 8.06 -12.24
CA ASP A 357 15.63 8.77 -13.49
C ASP A 357 16.93 8.26 -14.13
N GLY A 358 16.80 7.56 -15.27
CA GLY A 358 17.93 6.87 -15.86
C GLY A 358 18.56 5.90 -14.86
N SER A 359 19.89 6.04 -14.63
CA SER A 359 20.62 5.22 -13.67
C SER A 359 20.50 5.69 -12.21
N LYS A 360 19.85 6.82 -11.97
CA LYS A 360 19.72 7.43 -10.64
C LYS A 360 18.52 6.87 -9.89
N ILE A 361 18.64 6.75 -8.57
CA ILE A 361 17.59 6.32 -7.66
C ILE A 361 17.68 7.12 -6.36
N VAL A 362 16.51 7.40 -5.77
CA VAL A 362 16.44 8.02 -4.45
C VAL A 362 15.31 7.39 -3.64
N LYS A 363 15.53 7.22 -2.35
CA LYS A 363 14.52 6.79 -1.37
C LYS A 363 13.77 8.01 -0.87
N THR A 364 12.44 7.94 -0.87
CA THR A 364 11.61 9.03 -0.35
C THR A 364 11.51 8.97 1.18
N PRO A 365 11.07 10.04 1.85
CA PRO A 365 10.77 9.97 3.28
C PRO A 365 9.73 8.90 3.61
N THR A 366 8.77 8.64 2.73
CA THR A 366 7.78 7.55 2.91
C THR A 366 8.44 6.17 2.93
N TYR A 367 9.47 5.92 2.11
CA TYR A 367 10.26 4.69 2.16
C TYR A 367 10.76 4.40 3.57
N TYR A 368 11.30 5.42 4.23
CA TYR A 368 11.86 5.27 5.57
C TYR A 368 10.80 4.99 6.64
N ILE A 369 9.56 5.46 6.46
CA ILE A 369 8.46 5.07 7.36
C ILE A 369 8.19 3.57 7.24
N PHE A 370 8.10 3.04 6.03
CA PHE A 370 7.90 1.59 5.82
C PHE A 370 9.06 0.78 6.41
N LYS A 371 10.30 1.29 6.31
CA LYS A 371 11.47 0.64 6.90
C LYS A 371 11.47 0.70 8.42
N MET A 372 11.19 1.86 8.99
CA MET A 372 11.16 2.06 10.45
C MET A 372 10.03 1.28 11.13
N PHE A 373 8.93 1.04 10.41
CA PHE A 373 7.74 0.36 10.96
C PHE A 373 7.76 -1.17 10.78
N LEU A 374 8.85 -1.74 10.29
CA LEU A 374 8.94 -3.20 10.02
C LEU A 374 8.52 -4.07 11.19
N LYS A 375 8.83 -3.69 12.42
CA LYS A 375 8.50 -4.48 13.61
C LYS A 375 7.02 -4.50 13.96
N HIS A 376 6.20 -3.65 13.35
CA HIS A 376 4.75 -3.74 13.46
C HIS A 376 4.17 -4.88 12.62
N GLN A 377 4.85 -5.31 11.56
CA GLN A 377 4.34 -6.37 10.68
C GLN A 377 4.16 -7.68 11.47
N ASP A 378 2.95 -8.23 11.43
CA ASP A 378 2.55 -9.44 12.13
C ASP A 378 2.66 -9.41 13.67
N ALA A 379 2.92 -8.24 14.25
CA ALA A 379 2.88 -8.03 15.69
C ALA A 379 1.43 -7.88 16.20
N ILE A 380 1.25 -7.89 17.50
CA ILE A 380 -0.08 -7.73 18.12
C ILE A 380 -0.32 -6.26 18.45
N ALA A 381 -1.31 -5.66 17.81
CA ALA A 381 -1.71 -4.29 18.13
C ALA A 381 -2.28 -4.21 19.54
N MET A 382 -1.82 -3.22 20.30
CA MET A 382 -2.28 -2.98 21.67
C MET A 382 -3.42 -1.95 21.70
N ASP A 383 -4.38 -2.18 22.56
CA ASP A 383 -5.42 -1.22 22.90
C ASP A 383 -4.93 -0.39 24.09
N THR A 384 -4.28 0.72 23.81
CA THR A 384 -3.69 1.59 24.81
C THR A 384 -4.67 2.67 25.29
N LEU A 385 -4.47 3.17 26.50
CA LEU A 385 -5.15 4.36 27.00
C LEU A 385 -4.27 5.56 26.71
N ASP A 386 -4.73 6.41 25.81
CA ASP A 386 -3.93 7.51 25.28
C ASP A 386 -4.57 8.85 25.60
N ASP A 387 -3.76 9.78 26.07
CA ASP A 387 -4.08 11.20 26.15
C ASP A 387 -2.98 11.93 25.36
N LEU A 388 -3.19 12.07 24.05
CA LEU A 388 -2.21 12.62 23.12
C LEU A 388 -2.46 14.10 22.86
N SER A 389 -1.37 14.85 22.61
CA SER A 389 -1.50 16.21 22.13
C SER A 389 -2.18 16.25 20.74
N GLU A 390 -2.75 17.39 20.38
CA GLU A 390 -3.52 17.55 19.14
C GLU A 390 -2.74 17.22 17.87
N THR A 391 -1.42 17.28 17.93
CA THR A 391 -0.54 17.04 16.77
C THR A 391 0.28 15.78 16.91
N THR A 392 -0.09 14.87 17.79
CA THR A 392 0.61 13.61 18.00
C THR A 392 -0.27 12.41 17.64
N SER A 393 0.30 11.48 16.92
CA SER A 393 -0.30 10.18 16.60
C SER A 393 0.63 9.06 17.08
N ALA A 394 0.06 7.96 17.55
CA ALA A 394 0.80 6.83 18.09
C ALA A 394 0.20 5.50 17.70
N SER A 395 1.03 4.47 17.64
CA SER A 395 0.61 3.07 17.55
C SER A 395 1.60 2.20 18.30
N ILE A 396 1.09 1.24 19.05
CA ILE A 396 1.87 0.33 19.85
C ILE A 396 1.54 -1.11 19.48
N SER A 397 2.57 -1.93 19.28
CA SER A 397 2.42 -3.36 19.08
C SER A 397 3.33 -4.16 20.00
N LYS A 398 2.90 -5.39 20.32
CA LYS A 398 3.66 -6.33 21.12
C LYS A 398 4.36 -7.32 20.18
N ASN A 399 5.66 -7.46 20.37
CA ASN A 399 6.48 -8.46 19.70
C ASN A 399 7.12 -9.41 20.73
N LYS A 400 7.98 -10.32 20.26
CA LYS A 400 8.65 -11.31 21.14
C LYS A 400 9.57 -10.69 22.21
N ASP A 401 10.09 -9.49 21.97
CA ASP A 401 11.08 -8.84 22.83
C ASP A 401 10.44 -7.81 23.79
N GLY A 402 9.20 -7.41 23.52
CA GLY A 402 8.50 -6.40 24.30
C GLY A 402 7.52 -5.61 23.46
N TYR A 403 7.67 -4.28 23.46
CA TYR A 403 6.75 -3.39 22.73
C TYR A 403 7.48 -2.54 21.70
N PHE A 404 6.85 -2.40 20.56
CA PHE A 404 7.31 -1.48 19.51
C PHE A 404 6.32 -0.33 19.42
N VAL A 405 6.85 0.89 19.58
CA VAL A 405 6.07 2.14 19.62
C VAL A 405 6.45 3.00 18.44
N SER A 406 5.48 3.44 17.66
CA SER A 406 5.69 4.46 16.64
C SER A 406 4.90 5.72 16.97
N LEU A 407 5.58 6.87 16.87
CA LEU A 407 5.08 8.18 17.27
C LEU A 407 5.28 9.16 16.14
N CYS A 408 4.28 9.97 15.85
CA CYS A 408 4.34 11.02 14.84
C CYS A 408 3.95 12.34 15.47
N ASN A 409 4.87 13.31 15.53
CA ASN A 409 4.57 14.68 15.88
C ASN A 409 4.51 15.53 14.60
N TYR A 410 3.31 15.80 14.13
CA TYR A 410 3.09 16.60 12.92
C TYR A 410 2.88 18.08 13.22
N GLY A 411 3.13 18.52 14.45
CA GLY A 411 3.25 19.95 14.79
C GLY A 411 4.47 20.57 14.11
N LEU A 412 4.45 21.88 13.94
CA LEU A 412 5.51 22.60 13.21
C LEU A 412 6.57 23.21 14.14
N THR A 413 6.24 23.46 15.41
CA THR A 413 7.11 24.24 16.29
C THR A 413 7.36 23.62 17.66
N ALA A 414 6.39 22.88 18.20
CA ALA A 414 6.46 22.38 19.57
C ALA A 414 6.95 20.95 19.64
N THR A 415 7.93 20.70 20.52
CA THR A 415 8.30 19.35 20.95
C THR A 415 7.20 18.79 21.83
N ASP A 416 6.77 17.54 21.60
CA ASP A 416 5.86 16.84 22.48
C ASP A 416 6.65 15.91 23.41
N THR A 417 6.47 16.08 24.71
CA THR A 417 7.01 15.17 25.71
C THR A 417 5.97 14.08 25.98
N ILE A 418 6.34 12.85 25.65
CA ILE A 418 5.46 11.68 25.77
C ILE A 418 5.94 10.84 26.94
N THR A 419 5.02 10.53 27.85
CA THR A 419 5.23 9.58 28.94
C THR A 419 4.49 8.29 28.63
N VAL A 420 5.18 7.17 28.73
CA VAL A 420 4.61 5.83 28.54
C VAL A 420 4.72 5.06 29.84
N ASP A 421 3.58 4.72 30.43
CA ASP A 421 3.50 3.87 31.61
C ASP A 421 3.20 2.42 31.20
N MET A 422 3.84 1.46 31.87
CA MET A 422 3.73 0.03 31.55
C MET A 422 3.60 -0.80 32.82
N ASP A 423 2.84 -1.86 32.72
CA ASP A 423 2.76 -2.89 33.76
C ASP A 423 3.97 -3.84 33.74
N SER A 424 4.70 -3.90 32.64
CA SER A 424 5.89 -4.75 32.46
C SER A 424 7.16 -4.01 32.83
N LEU A 425 8.19 -4.77 33.27
CA LEU A 425 9.48 -4.19 33.61
C LEU A 425 10.30 -3.87 32.35
N ILE A 426 10.74 -2.63 32.23
CA ILE A 426 11.58 -2.18 31.12
C ILE A 426 13.03 -2.63 31.38
N SER A 427 13.61 -3.30 30.39
CA SER A 427 15.03 -3.69 30.43
C SER A 427 15.88 -2.72 29.61
N THR A 428 15.56 -2.50 28.34
CA THR A 428 16.29 -1.57 27.46
C THR A 428 15.33 -0.84 26.54
N VAL A 429 15.71 0.33 26.08
CA VAL A 429 14.98 1.12 25.09
C VAL A 429 15.94 1.58 24.01
N SER A 430 15.58 1.40 22.76
CA SER A 430 16.30 1.95 21.61
C SER A 430 15.33 2.73 20.71
N GLY A 431 15.83 3.75 20.02
CA GLY A 431 15.00 4.61 19.20
C GLY A 431 15.64 5.02 17.88
N GLU A 432 14.78 5.29 16.90
CA GLU A 432 15.14 5.80 15.58
C GLU A 432 14.20 6.95 15.23
N MET A 433 14.70 7.96 14.51
CA MET A 433 13.92 9.14 14.17
C MET A 433 14.11 9.53 12.71
N LEU A 434 13.02 9.89 12.06
CA LEU A 434 13.00 10.60 10.78
C LEU A 434 12.46 12.00 11.04
N ARG A 435 13.23 13.03 10.66
CA ARG A 435 12.90 14.42 10.99
C ARG A 435 13.07 15.34 9.80
N GLY A 436 12.15 16.29 9.65
CA GLY A 436 12.28 17.45 8.77
C GLY A 436 12.61 18.72 9.54
N THR A 437 13.32 19.64 8.91
CA THR A 437 13.59 21.00 9.43
C THR A 437 12.84 22.06 8.64
N LYS A 438 12.26 21.66 7.48
CA LYS A 438 11.38 22.46 6.63
C LYS A 438 10.20 21.62 6.24
N MET A 439 9.02 22.22 6.03
CA MET A 439 7.79 21.52 5.68
C MET A 439 7.90 20.70 4.39
N ASP A 440 8.67 21.14 3.42
CA ASP A 440 8.85 20.48 2.14
C ASP A 440 10.22 19.81 1.98
N GLN A 441 10.92 19.57 3.08
CA GLN A 441 12.21 18.87 3.03
C GLN A 441 12.04 17.49 2.40
N HIS A 442 12.91 17.14 1.47
CA HIS A 442 12.81 15.95 0.65
C HIS A 442 14.18 15.48 0.17
N ASN A 443 14.19 14.30 -0.42
CA ASN A 443 15.38 13.75 -1.08
C ASN A 443 15.22 13.90 -2.60
N ASP A 444 16.26 14.34 -3.27
CA ASP A 444 16.35 14.39 -4.73
C ASP A 444 17.61 13.69 -5.22
N PHE A 445 17.81 13.61 -6.54
CA PHE A 445 18.94 12.88 -7.12
C PHE A 445 20.31 13.51 -6.81
N ASP A 446 20.35 14.79 -6.54
CA ASP A 446 21.57 15.52 -6.16
C ASP A 446 21.81 15.51 -4.64
N HIS A 447 20.73 15.33 -3.86
CA HIS A 447 20.73 15.32 -2.41
C HIS A 447 19.90 14.13 -1.89
N PRO A 448 20.41 12.89 -2.04
CA PRO A 448 19.59 11.69 -1.80
C PRO A 448 19.32 11.37 -0.33
N ASP A 449 20.06 11.98 0.59
CA ASP A 449 20.03 11.66 2.02
C ASP A 449 19.69 12.88 2.90
N GLU A 450 19.04 13.90 2.35
CA GLU A 450 18.59 15.08 3.11
C GLU A 450 17.63 14.72 4.25
N VAL A 451 16.77 13.74 4.02
CA VAL A 451 15.85 13.18 5.00
C VAL A 451 16.12 11.68 5.11
N SER A 452 16.77 11.30 6.19
CA SER A 452 17.11 9.90 6.45
C SER A 452 17.07 9.60 7.95
N PRO A 453 16.84 8.34 8.36
CA PRO A 453 16.75 7.99 9.77
C PRO A 453 18.05 8.22 10.51
N GLU A 454 17.91 8.64 11.75
CA GLU A 454 19.03 8.79 12.71
C GLU A 454 18.66 8.14 14.04
N SER A 455 19.67 7.84 14.86
CA SER A 455 19.45 7.33 16.21
C SER A 455 18.70 8.37 17.04
N PHE A 456 17.70 7.92 17.80
CA PHE A 456 16.93 8.77 18.69
C PHE A 456 17.31 8.48 20.15
N THR A 457 17.82 9.48 20.86
CA THR A 457 18.38 9.34 22.21
C THR A 457 17.72 10.22 23.25
N ALA A 458 16.75 11.06 22.88
CA ALA A 458 16.02 11.92 23.81
C ALA A 458 15.00 11.12 24.64
N ILE A 459 15.49 10.07 25.30
CA ILE A 459 14.74 9.07 26.05
C ILE A 459 15.31 8.96 27.45
N THR A 460 14.43 8.90 28.44
CA THR A 460 14.77 8.49 29.82
C THR A 460 13.77 7.46 30.28
N HIS A 461 14.18 6.49 31.10
CA HIS A 461 13.24 5.50 31.63
C HIS A 461 13.68 5.02 33.02
N ASP A 462 12.72 4.58 33.79
CA ASP A 462 12.94 3.74 34.96
C ASP A 462 12.37 2.33 34.69
N SER A 463 12.02 1.60 35.76
CA SER A 463 11.53 0.21 35.58
C SER A 463 10.17 0.08 34.96
N HIS A 464 9.30 1.10 35.01
CA HIS A 464 7.90 1.02 34.52
C HIS A 464 7.46 2.22 33.68
N GLN A 465 8.28 3.25 33.62
CA GLN A 465 7.93 4.47 32.90
C GLN A 465 9.04 4.88 31.95
N LEU A 466 8.64 5.33 30.78
CA LEU A 466 9.52 5.91 29.77
C LEU A 466 9.05 7.31 29.46
N THR A 467 9.99 8.23 29.29
CA THR A 467 9.72 9.58 28.77
C THR A 467 10.56 9.84 27.54
N ALA A 468 9.93 10.32 26.47
CA ALA A 468 10.57 10.66 25.20
C ALA A 468 10.16 12.07 24.76
N LYS A 469 11.11 12.84 24.20
CA LYS A 469 10.88 14.20 23.71
C LYS A 469 10.89 14.17 22.19
N ILE A 470 9.69 14.21 21.58
CA ILE A 470 9.50 14.08 20.15
C ILE A 470 9.50 15.45 19.48
N PRO A 471 10.51 15.77 18.65
CA PRO A 471 10.56 17.08 17.97
C PRO A 471 9.38 17.27 17.00
N PRO A 472 9.08 18.51 16.61
CA PRO A 472 8.10 18.76 15.55
C PRO A 472 8.59 18.18 14.21
N MET A 473 7.67 17.91 13.31
CA MET A 473 7.91 17.36 11.97
C MET A 473 8.77 16.08 12.02
N SER A 474 8.46 15.18 12.95
CA SER A 474 9.22 13.93 13.11
C SER A 474 8.34 12.70 13.32
N VAL A 475 8.90 11.57 12.93
CA VAL A 475 8.41 10.25 13.28
C VAL A 475 9.51 9.53 14.05
N VAL A 476 9.14 8.99 15.21
CA VAL A 476 10.06 8.27 16.10
C VAL A 476 9.52 6.87 16.32
N THR A 477 10.42 5.88 16.25
CA THR A 477 10.10 4.50 16.65
C THR A 477 10.95 4.11 17.84
N LEU A 478 10.34 3.39 18.78
CA LEU A 478 10.99 2.89 19.98
C LEU A 478 10.78 1.39 20.09
N GLN A 479 11.85 0.65 20.33
CA GLN A 479 11.78 -0.73 20.80
C GLN A 479 11.99 -0.72 22.31
N ILE A 480 10.99 -1.14 23.06
CA ILE A 480 11.02 -1.27 24.50
C ILE A 480 11.13 -2.75 24.83
N ASP A 481 12.31 -3.20 25.22
CA ASP A 481 12.50 -4.58 25.65
C ASP A 481 12.06 -4.74 27.09
N THR A 482 11.34 -5.81 27.39
CA THR A 482 10.83 -6.09 28.75
C THR A 482 11.51 -7.32 29.33
N VAL A 483 11.59 -7.35 30.67
CA VAL A 483 12.03 -8.54 31.40
C VAL A 483 10.86 -9.51 31.44
N ASN A 484 11.08 -10.77 31.03
CA ASN A 484 10.10 -11.86 31.10
C ASN A 484 9.96 -12.40 32.54
#